data_556a5940b9c7d814c744e60c716bed83
#
_entry.id   556a5940b9c7d814c744e60c716bed83
#
_cell.length_a   1.000
_cell.length_b   1.000
_cell.length_c   1.000
_cell.angle_alpha   90.00
_cell.angle_beta   90.00
_cell.angle_gamma   90.00
#
_symmetry.space_group_name_H-M   'P 1'
#
loop_
_entity.id
_entity.type
_entity.pdbx_description
1 polymer ?
#
loop_
_entity_poly.entity_id
_entity_poly.type
_entity_poly.pdbx_seq_one_letter_code
_entity_poly.pdbx_strand_id
1 'polypeptide(L)'
;MLLLAATYLLPVNQPAIRDGALLIDGTCIQAVGPRVVLTQRHAGVECRDLGEAILLPGLVNVHTHLELSALGGQVPPGHSFVDWVIRLLERKSSLSLETFTGAVEEGIDELIRSGTTCVGEVTSTGVSFAALRKSGLRGVVYREVIGLNDSRAEGIAEMPFAHLGAMREEVQGSPLEVGISPHAVYSVSPRLFHLCRQLQQRLDLKATIHAAESCAELEYLQSGAGEIRTRLLPATGWGDIPPPVLGATPVDYLQGLEWLDPKCLLVHAVHLTEADLDIVAQSGAAVAHCPRSNAYLGVGRAPLKAFRDRQVPVGLGTDSLASNQSLSLWDEIRFAHQTHSGLLSPAEWVGMATAGGAQALGLGNDIGTLEPGKQADVTAVALDDPGADPYEYLLREAGPEKVLLTVVGGQTLYER
;
A
#
# COMPACT_ATOMS: atom_id res chain seq x y z
N MET A 1 -28.22 -10.21 -7.76
CA MET A 1 -27.59 -11.21 -6.86
C MET A 1 -26.85 -12.23 -7.70
N LEU A 2 -25.67 -12.64 -7.23
CA LEU A 2 -24.79 -13.64 -7.85
C LEU A 2 -24.17 -14.50 -6.73
N LEU A 3 -24.17 -15.82 -6.87
CA LEU A 3 -23.40 -16.74 -6.05
C LEU A 3 -22.07 -17.04 -6.79
N LEU A 4 -20.95 -16.79 -6.13
CA LEU A 4 -19.63 -17.30 -6.55
C LEU A 4 -19.28 -18.50 -5.70
N ALA A 5 -18.92 -19.62 -6.31
CA ALA A 5 -18.57 -20.86 -5.62
C ALA A 5 -17.21 -21.39 -6.10
N ALA A 6 -16.46 -22.02 -5.20
CA ALA A 6 -15.16 -22.61 -5.50
C ALA A 6 -14.84 -23.78 -4.54
N THR A 7 -13.79 -24.55 -4.85
CA THR A 7 -13.30 -25.63 -3.99
C THR A 7 -12.97 -25.15 -2.58
N TYR A 8 -12.36 -23.96 -2.44
CA TYR A 8 -12.16 -23.31 -1.15
C TYR A 8 -12.62 -21.85 -1.16
N LEU A 9 -13.22 -21.44 -0.05
CA LEU A 9 -13.48 -20.04 0.26
C LEU A 9 -12.75 -19.70 1.56
N LEU A 10 -11.93 -18.64 1.53
CA LEU A 10 -11.13 -18.16 2.64
C LEU A 10 -11.68 -16.83 3.14
N PRO A 11 -12.47 -16.79 4.21
CA PRO A 11 -12.98 -15.53 4.77
C PRO A 11 -11.89 -14.67 5.40
N VAL A 12 -10.75 -15.25 5.74
CA VAL A 12 -9.56 -14.70 6.43
C VAL A 12 -9.76 -14.52 7.94
N ASN A 13 -10.92 -14.07 8.38
CA ASN A 13 -11.29 -13.94 9.81
C ASN A 13 -11.94 -15.20 10.41
N GLN A 14 -12.14 -16.25 9.59
CA GLN A 14 -12.71 -17.53 9.97
C GLN A 14 -11.92 -18.66 9.26
N PRO A 15 -12.07 -19.93 9.71
CA PRO A 15 -11.47 -21.06 9.01
C PRO A 15 -11.89 -21.16 7.54
N ALA A 16 -11.01 -21.72 6.73
CA ALA A 16 -11.29 -22.03 5.32
C ALA A 16 -12.55 -22.91 5.18
N ILE A 17 -13.42 -22.59 4.23
CA ILE A 17 -14.65 -23.33 3.94
C ILE A 17 -14.43 -24.12 2.66
N ARG A 18 -14.38 -25.45 2.78
CA ARG A 18 -14.34 -26.35 1.61
C ARG A 18 -15.70 -26.38 0.94
N ASP A 19 -15.73 -26.43 -0.41
CA ASP A 19 -16.95 -26.27 -1.21
C ASP A 19 -17.74 -25.05 -0.77
N GLY A 20 -17.04 -23.91 -0.73
CA GLY A 20 -17.55 -22.64 -0.22
C GLY A 20 -18.21 -21.79 -1.29
N ALA A 21 -19.13 -20.92 -0.86
CA ALA A 21 -19.73 -19.94 -1.74
C ALA A 21 -19.92 -18.58 -1.05
N LEU A 22 -20.01 -17.55 -1.89
CA LEU A 22 -20.22 -16.16 -1.52
C LEU A 22 -21.42 -15.62 -2.29
N LEU A 23 -22.41 -15.05 -1.59
CA LEU A 23 -23.54 -14.35 -2.20
C LEU A 23 -23.28 -12.86 -2.27
N ILE A 24 -23.31 -12.31 -3.46
CA ILE A 24 -23.14 -10.88 -3.74
C ILE A 24 -24.49 -10.29 -4.19
N ASP A 25 -24.84 -9.13 -3.64
CA ASP A 25 -25.98 -8.31 -4.09
C ASP A 25 -25.54 -6.87 -4.26
N GLY A 26 -25.60 -6.38 -5.50
CA GLY A 26 -25.02 -5.07 -5.84
C GLY A 26 -23.54 -5.03 -5.51
N THR A 27 -23.15 -4.12 -4.64
CA THR A 27 -21.72 -3.93 -4.25
C THR A 27 -21.31 -4.72 -3.02
N CYS A 28 -22.25 -5.38 -2.31
CA CYS A 28 -22.02 -5.94 -0.99
C CYS A 28 -22.14 -7.46 -0.94
N ILE A 29 -21.39 -8.05 -0.02
CA ILE A 29 -21.51 -9.45 0.39
C ILE A 29 -22.77 -9.60 1.26
N GLN A 30 -23.66 -10.53 0.89
CA GLN A 30 -24.87 -10.83 1.65
C GLN A 30 -24.73 -12.08 2.53
N ALA A 31 -24.01 -13.07 2.05
CA ALA A 31 -23.81 -14.31 2.79
C ALA A 31 -22.50 -15.00 2.37
N VAL A 32 -21.93 -15.72 3.32
CA VAL A 32 -20.71 -16.54 3.17
C VAL A 32 -20.98 -17.90 3.83
N GLY A 33 -20.60 -19.00 3.18
CA GLY A 33 -20.80 -20.33 3.78
C GLY A 33 -20.65 -21.48 2.81
N PRO A 34 -21.00 -22.70 3.23
CA PRO A 34 -21.00 -23.87 2.35
C PRO A 34 -21.94 -23.67 1.15
N ARG A 35 -21.48 -24.03 -0.05
CA ARG A 35 -22.21 -23.89 -1.31
C ARG A 35 -23.60 -24.49 -1.23
N VAL A 36 -23.72 -25.72 -0.73
CA VAL A 36 -25.02 -26.43 -0.65
C VAL A 36 -26.04 -25.66 0.19
N VAL A 37 -25.61 -25.01 1.25
CA VAL A 37 -26.50 -24.23 2.14
C VAL A 37 -26.97 -22.96 1.43
N LEU A 38 -26.06 -22.25 0.77
CA LEU A 38 -26.39 -20.99 0.11
C LEU A 38 -27.27 -21.21 -1.13
N THR A 39 -27.00 -22.23 -1.94
CA THR A 39 -27.82 -22.56 -3.12
C THR A 39 -29.24 -22.99 -2.73
N GLN A 40 -29.40 -23.71 -1.61
CA GLN A 40 -30.74 -24.06 -1.10
C GLN A 40 -31.50 -22.84 -0.58
N ARG A 41 -30.85 -21.97 0.17
CA ARG A 41 -31.48 -20.75 0.74
C ARG A 41 -31.82 -19.71 -0.31
N HIS A 42 -31.06 -19.65 -1.38
CA HIS A 42 -31.18 -18.66 -2.45
C HIS A 42 -31.49 -19.35 -3.78
N ALA A 43 -32.47 -20.27 -3.76
CA ALA A 43 -32.92 -20.99 -4.95
C ALA A 43 -33.36 -20.01 -6.05
N GLY A 44 -32.78 -20.17 -7.26
CA GLY A 44 -33.06 -19.29 -8.40
C GLY A 44 -32.08 -18.14 -8.56
N VAL A 45 -31.12 -17.93 -7.64
CA VAL A 45 -29.99 -17.05 -7.87
C VAL A 45 -28.99 -17.78 -8.75
N GLU A 46 -28.45 -17.07 -9.75
CA GLU A 46 -27.36 -17.57 -10.60
C GLU A 46 -26.18 -17.98 -9.74
N CYS A 47 -25.68 -19.21 -9.93
CA CYS A 47 -24.47 -19.71 -9.27
C CYS A 47 -23.39 -19.91 -10.30
N ARG A 48 -22.35 -19.09 -10.21
CA ARG A 48 -21.14 -19.21 -10.99
C ARG A 48 -20.14 -20.06 -10.22
N ASP A 49 -19.91 -21.27 -10.71
CA ASP A 49 -18.91 -22.19 -10.18
C ASP A 49 -17.55 -21.95 -10.85
N LEU A 50 -16.56 -21.59 -10.05
CA LEU A 50 -15.18 -21.38 -10.51
C LEU A 50 -14.36 -22.69 -10.50
N GLY A 51 -14.98 -23.81 -10.09
CA GLY A 51 -14.34 -25.13 -10.08
C GLY A 51 -13.18 -25.22 -9.07
N GLU A 52 -12.06 -25.78 -9.54
CA GLU A 52 -10.84 -25.91 -8.74
C GLU A 52 -10.17 -24.54 -8.56
N ALA A 53 -10.67 -23.81 -7.58
CA ALA A 53 -10.24 -22.45 -7.26
C ALA A 53 -10.32 -22.17 -5.76
N ILE A 54 -9.60 -21.10 -5.35
CA ILE A 54 -9.63 -20.51 -4.01
C ILE A 54 -10.23 -19.11 -4.15
N LEU A 55 -11.38 -18.86 -3.51
CA LEU A 55 -11.97 -17.54 -3.31
C LEU A 55 -11.44 -16.92 -2.03
N LEU A 56 -10.98 -15.68 -2.09
CA LEU A 56 -10.49 -14.92 -0.94
C LEU A 56 -10.79 -13.42 -1.10
N PRO A 57 -10.67 -12.61 -0.03
CA PRO A 57 -10.77 -11.17 -0.18
C PRO A 57 -9.74 -10.67 -1.19
N GLY A 58 -10.09 -9.63 -1.94
CA GLY A 58 -9.15 -8.98 -2.84
C GLY A 58 -7.90 -8.49 -2.10
N LEU A 59 -6.76 -8.56 -2.76
CA LEU A 59 -5.50 -8.11 -2.19
C LEU A 59 -5.49 -6.58 -2.02
N VAL A 60 -4.89 -6.12 -0.94
CA VAL A 60 -4.79 -4.70 -0.59
C VAL A 60 -3.31 -4.30 -0.57
N ASN A 61 -2.88 -3.58 -1.60
CA ASN A 61 -1.52 -3.04 -1.72
C ASN A 61 -1.47 -1.67 -1.04
N VAL A 62 -0.88 -1.58 0.14
CA VAL A 62 -1.00 -0.38 0.98
C VAL A 62 -0.09 0.77 0.56
N HIS A 63 0.89 0.52 -0.33
CA HIS A 63 1.81 1.56 -0.78
C HIS A 63 2.33 1.27 -2.19
N THR A 64 2.03 2.18 -3.11
CA THR A 64 2.50 2.17 -4.49
C THR A 64 2.88 3.58 -4.96
N HIS A 65 3.76 3.64 -5.97
CA HIS A 65 4.06 4.82 -6.78
C HIS A 65 3.91 4.44 -8.25
N LEU A 66 2.69 4.34 -8.74
CA LEU A 66 2.40 3.93 -10.12
C LEU A 66 3.05 4.83 -11.17
N GLU A 67 3.21 6.11 -10.87
CA GLU A 67 3.92 7.06 -11.75
C GLU A 67 5.38 6.65 -11.99
N LEU A 68 6.02 5.96 -11.03
CA LEU A 68 7.38 5.48 -11.15
C LEU A 68 7.50 4.11 -11.84
N SER A 69 6.38 3.50 -12.26
CA SER A 69 6.39 2.27 -13.07
C SER A 69 7.16 2.46 -14.39
N ALA A 70 7.16 3.69 -14.93
CA ALA A 70 7.97 4.07 -16.08
C ALA A 70 9.49 3.84 -15.90
N LEU A 71 9.94 3.68 -14.66
CA LEU A 71 11.36 3.50 -14.31
C LEU A 71 11.72 2.03 -13.99
N GLY A 72 10.81 1.10 -14.23
CA GLY A 72 11.02 -0.32 -14.02
C GLY A 72 12.33 -0.82 -14.67
N GLY A 73 13.24 -1.37 -13.85
CA GLY A 73 14.56 -1.85 -14.30
C GLY A 73 15.54 -0.78 -14.78
N GLN A 74 15.19 0.52 -14.75
CA GLN A 74 16.05 1.60 -15.26
C GLN A 74 16.92 2.25 -14.17
N VAL A 75 16.61 2.04 -12.90
CA VAL A 75 17.35 2.58 -11.76
C VAL A 75 17.97 1.42 -10.97
N PRO A 76 19.15 0.91 -11.37
CA PRO A 76 19.77 -0.20 -10.65
C PRO A 76 20.12 0.21 -9.22
N PRO A 77 20.21 -0.76 -8.29
CA PRO A 77 20.66 -0.50 -6.93
C PRO A 77 21.97 0.28 -6.94
N GLY A 78 22.07 1.31 -6.09
CA GLY A 78 23.28 2.13 -5.93
C GLY A 78 24.26 1.50 -4.95
N HIS A 79 25.37 2.23 -4.67
CA HIS A 79 26.25 1.89 -3.56
C HIS A 79 25.63 2.28 -2.20
N SER A 80 24.63 3.16 -2.23
CA SER A 80 23.85 3.58 -1.07
C SER A 80 22.43 3.98 -1.48
N PHE A 81 21.54 4.12 -0.49
CA PHE A 81 20.20 4.67 -0.67
C PHE A 81 20.21 6.03 -1.38
N VAL A 82 21.14 6.91 -0.96
CA VAL A 82 21.26 8.25 -1.55
C VAL A 82 21.71 8.21 -3.01
N ASP A 83 22.62 7.30 -3.38
CA ASP A 83 23.00 7.08 -4.78
C ASP A 83 21.79 6.71 -5.64
N TRP A 84 20.95 5.83 -5.12
CA TRP A 84 19.75 5.40 -5.83
C TRP A 84 18.75 6.56 -5.99
N VAL A 85 18.48 7.33 -4.92
CA VAL A 85 17.56 8.49 -4.98
C VAL A 85 18.04 9.51 -6.02
N ILE A 86 19.33 9.84 -6.06
CA ILE A 86 19.88 10.79 -7.03
C ILE A 86 19.65 10.28 -8.46
N ARG A 87 19.94 9.01 -8.74
CA ARG A 87 19.71 8.40 -10.05
C ARG A 87 18.22 8.37 -10.43
N LEU A 88 17.36 8.08 -9.45
CA LEU A 88 15.90 8.13 -9.62
C LEU A 88 15.47 9.52 -10.10
N LEU A 89 15.92 10.57 -9.42
CA LEU A 89 15.59 11.97 -9.77
C LEU A 89 16.09 12.34 -11.16
N GLU A 90 17.33 11.95 -11.51
CA GLU A 90 17.91 12.17 -12.84
C GLU A 90 17.05 11.50 -13.94
N ARG A 91 16.69 10.23 -13.75
CA ARG A 91 15.87 9.48 -14.71
C ARG A 91 14.46 10.04 -14.81
N LYS A 92 13.83 10.30 -13.65
CA LYS A 92 12.47 10.87 -13.59
C LYS A 92 12.36 12.20 -14.35
N SER A 93 13.38 13.06 -14.26
CA SER A 93 13.40 14.37 -14.91
C SER A 93 13.41 14.31 -16.45
N SER A 94 13.79 13.17 -17.03
CA SER A 94 13.86 12.96 -18.49
C SER A 94 12.59 12.35 -19.10
N LEU A 95 11.61 11.95 -18.26
CA LEU A 95 10.40 11.29 -18.72
C LEU A 95 9.33 12.31 -19.16
N SER A 96 8.61 11.97 -20.23
CA SER A 96 7.46 12.73 -20.68
C SER A 96 6.20 12.38 -19.90
N LEU A 97 5.21 13.28 -19.91
CA LEU A 97 3.89 13.00 -19.33
C LEU A 97 3.21 11.79 -19.96
N GLU A 98 3.39 11.60 -21.27
CA GLU A 98 2.86 10.45 -22.01
C GLU A 98 3.47 9.13 -21.50
N THR A 99 4.79 9.11 -21.25
CA THR A 99 5.49 7.95 -20.68
C THR A 99 4.95 7.61 -19.27
N PHE A 100 4.73 8.63 -18.43
CA PHE A 100 4.10 8.40 -17.13
C PHE A 100 2.70 7.83 -17.26
N THR A 101 1.87 8.37 -18.18
CA THR A 101 0.48 7.91 -18.37
C THR A 101 0.43 6.45 -18.79
N GLY A 102 1.20 6.07 -19.81
CA GLY A 102 1.25 4.68 -20.28
C GLY A 102 1.73 3.70 -19.19
N ALA A 103 2.78 4.07 -18.46
CA ALA A 103 3.29 3.22 -17.40
C ALA A 103 2.33 3.07 -16.20
N VAL A 104 1.56 4.10 -15.88
CA VAL A 104 0.50 4.04 -14.88
C VAL A 104 -0.61 3.07 -15.30
N GLU A 105 -1.05 3.13 -16.56
CA GLU A 105 -2.09 2.24 -17.09
C GLU A 105 -1.63 0.78 -17.08
N GLU A 106 -0.38 0.51 -17.49
CA GLU A 106 0.23 -0.82 -17.40
C GLU A 106 0.34 -1.31 -15.95
N GLY A 107 0.77 -0.45 -15.01
CA GLY A 107 0.85 -0.79 -13.60
C GLY A 107 -0.53 -1.11 -12.99
N ILE A 108 -1.57 -0.38 -13.37
CA ILE A 108 -2.95 -0.67 -12.94
C ILE A 108 -3.42 -2.04 -13.48
N ASP A 109 -3.14 -2.34 -14.75
CA ASP A 109 -3.49 -3.64 -15.34
C ASP A 109 -2.76 -4.79 -14.62
N GLU A 110 -1.47 -4.61 -14.27
CA GLU A 110 -0.70 -5.59 -13.48
C GLU A 110 -1.33 -5.81 -12.09
N LEU A 111 -1.70 -4.74 -11.38
CA LEU A 111 -2.38 -4.85 -10.09
C LEU A 111 -3.68 -5.65 -10.20
N ILE A 112 -4.53 -5.30 -11.15
CA ILE A 112 -5.83 -5.97 -11.34
C ILE A 112 -5.63 -7.45 -11.70
N ARG A 113 -4.72 -7.77 -12.63
CA ARG A 113 -4.40 -9.15 -13.04
C ARG A 113 -3.75 -9.96 -11.93
N SER A 114 -3.12 -9.33 -10.96
CA SER A 114 -2.54 -10.00 -9.80
C SER A 114 -3.54 -10.21 -8.64
N GLY A 115 -4.80 -9.79 -8.81
CA GLY A 115 -5.84 -9.94 -7.78
C GLY A 115 -5.89 -8.81 -6.77
N THR A 116 -5.20 -7.71 -7.02
CA THR A 116 -5.29 -6.51 -6.18
C THR A 116 -6.58 -5.77 -6.46
N THR A 117 -7.36 -5.47 -5.42
CA THR A 117 -8.63 -4.76 -5.50
C THR A 117 -8.56 -3.36 -4.89
N CYS A 118 -7.57 -3.12 -4.04
CA CYS A 118 -7.41 -1.85 -3.32
C CYS A 118 -5.96 -1.43 -3.26
N VAL A 119 -5.69 -0.12 -3.44
CA VAL A 119 -4.34 0.45 -3.43
C VAL A 119 -4.23 1.66 -2.52
N GLY A 120 -3.06 1.82 -1.89
CA GLY A 120 -2.57 3.07 -1.31
C GLY A 120 -1.58 3.70 -2.28
N GLU A 121 -2.01 4.63 -3.11
CA GLU A 121 -1.20 5.22 -4.18
C GLU A 121 -0.69 6.60 -3.82
N VAL A 122 0.60 6.86 -4.04
CA VAL A 122 1.21 8.19 -3.86
C VAL A 122 1.40 8.85 -5.23
N THR A 123 0.69 9.95 -5.48
CA THR A 123 0.75 10.69 -6.74
C THR A 123 1.48 12.02 -6.60
N SER A 124 2.53 12.22 -7.39
CA SER A 124 3.26 13.49 -7.47
C SER A 124 2.67 14.44 -8.51
N THR A 125 2.24 13.89 -9.66
CA THR A 125 1.77 14.66 -10.81
C THR A 125 0.25 14.70 -10.94
N GLY A 126 -0.46 13.71 -10.37
CA GLY A 126 -1.90 13.51 -10.51
C GLY A 126 -2.28 12.55 -11.65
N VAL A 127 -1.32 12.05 -12.42
CA VAL A 127 -1.59 11.13 -13.54
C VAL A 127 -2.18 9.83 -13.04
N SER A 128 -1.62 9.26 -11.96
CA SER A 128 -2.13 8.01 -11.40
C SER A 128 -3.55 8.16 -10.82
N PHE A 129 -3.88 9.31 -10.24
CA PHE A 129 -5.24 9.60 -9.79
C PHE A 129 -6.25 9.54 -10.95
N ALA A 130 -5.95 10.22 -12.06
CA ALA A 130 -6.84 10.26 -13.22
C ALA A 130 -7.06 8.86 -13.84
N ALA A 131 -6.03 8.01 -13.84
CA ALA A 131 -6.12 6.64 -14.34
C ALA A 131 -6.89 5.72 -13.36
N LEU A 132 -6.59 5.79 -12.06
CA LEU A 132 -7.27 5.00 -11.03
C LEU A 132 -8.78 5.28 -10.98
N ARG A 133 -9.22 6.52 -11.18
CA ARG A 133 -10.66 6.84 -11.27
C ARG A 133 -11.40 6.08 -12.37
N LYS A 134 -10.71 5.69 -13.42
CA LYS A 134 -11.28 4.96 -14.57
C LYS A 134 -11.16 3.45 -14.42
N SER A 135 -10.25 2.98 -13.58
CA SER A 135 -9.91 1.56 -13.47
C SER A 135 -10.94 0.71 -12.74
N GLY A 136 -11.76 1.33 -11.88
CA GLY A 136 -12.66 0.62 -10.97
C GLY A 136 -11.99 0.09 -9.70
N LEU A 137 -10.67 0.22 -9.54
CA LEU A 137 -9.97 -0.12 -8.30
C LEU A 137 -10.45 0.75 -7.13
N ARG A 138 -10.49 0.16 -5.96
CA ARG A 138 -10.64 0.86 -4.68
C ARG A 138 -9.29 1.40 -4.22
N GLY A 139 -9.30 2.42 -3.37
CA GLY A 139 -8.04 2.84 -2.75
C GLY A 139 -8.07 4.20 -2.09
N VAL A 140 -6.90 4.55 -1.55
CA VAL A 140 -6.59 5.89 -1.05
C VAL A 140 -5.49 6.47 -1.92
N VAL A 141 -5.78 7.59 -2.59
CA VAL A 141 -4.78 8.28 -3.42
C VAL A 141 -4.24 9.47 -2.64
N TYR A 142 -2.98 9.38 -2.27
CA TYR A 142 -2.29 10.39 -1.47
C TYR A 142 -1.60 11.41 -2.37
N ARG A 143 -1.98 12.69 -2.23
CA ARG A 143 -1.29 13.77 -2.93
C ARG A 143 0.03 14.06 -2.26
N GLU A 144 1.13 13.82 -2.97
CA GLU A 144 2.48 14.05 -2.46
C GLU A 144 2.81 15.54 -2.33
N VAL A 145 3.50 15.88 -1.25
CA VAL A 145 4.00 17.24 -0.96
C VAL A 145 5.48 17.15 -0.60
N ILE A 146 6.32 17.87 -1.36
CA ILE A 146 7.79 17.91 -1.19
C ILE A 146 8.24 19.36 -1.17
N GLY A 147 9.13 19.70 -0.22
CA GLY A 147 9.75 21.02 -0.17
C GLY A 147 10.43 21.27 1.17
N LEU A 148 11.73 21.55 1.14
CA LEU A 148 12.53 21.70 2.36
C LEU A 148 12.75 23.17 2.76
N ASN A 149 12.42 24.14 1.88
CA ASN A 149 12.60 25.55 2.17
C ASN A 149 11.44 26.11 2.98
N ASP A 150 11.67 26.34 4.27
CA ASP A 150 10.66 26.77 5.24
C ASP A 150 10.04 28.15 4.88
N SER A 151 10.85 29.07 4.36
CA SER A 151 10.37 30.42 3.96
C SER A 151 9.49 30.42 2.70
N ARG A 152 9.45 29.32 1.96
CA ARG A 152 8.63 29.13 0.77
C ARG A 152 7.49 28.12 0.97
N ALA A 153 7.28 27.66 2.20
CA ALA A 153 6.34 26.57 2.50
C ALA A 153 4.91 26.85 2.00
N GLU A 154 4.40 28.06 2.19
CA GLU A 154 3.08 28.48 1.74
C GLU A 154 2.96 28.37 0.20
N GLY A 155 3.90 28.95 -0.53
CA GLY A 155 3.91 28.88 -2.01
C GLY A 155 4.09 27.48 -2.55
N ILE A 156 4.85 26.61 -1.84
CA ILE A 156 4.99 25.21 -2.19
C ILE A 156 3.68 24.46 -1.98
N ALA A 157 2.92 24.78 -0.93
CA ALA A 157 1.67 24.14 -0.58
C ALA A 157 0.51 24.48 -1.53
N GLU A 158 0.51 25.65 -2.17
CA GLU A 158 -0.63 26.18 -2.96
C GLU A 158 -1.13 25.18 -4.01
N MET A 159 -0.25 24.71 -4.90
CA MET A 159 -0.64 23.81 -5.99
C MET A 159 -1.06 22.43 -5.49
N PRO A 160 -0.29 21.71 -4.63
CA PRO A 160 -0.73 20.43 -4.08
C PRO A 160 -2.07 20.50 -3.35
N PHE A 161 -2.31 21.57 -2.58
CA PHE A 161 -3.55 21.73 -1.82
C PHE A 161 -4.76 22.02 -2.72
N ALA A 162 -4.58 22.87 -3.74
CA ALA A 162 -5.62 23.12 -4.74
C ALA A 162 -5.96 21.81 -5.51
N HIS A 163 -4.95 21.07 -5.93
CA HIS A 163 -5.14 19.80 -6.61
C HIS A 163 -5.85 18.76 -5.72
N LEU A 164 -5.45 18.64 -4.44
CA LEU A 164 -6.11 17.78 -3.48
C LEU A 164 -7.59 18.15 -3.28
N GLY A 165 -7.91 19.44 -3.26
CA GLY A 165 -9.29 19.93 -3.24
C GLY A 165 -10.11 19.44 -4.44
N ALA A 166 -9.57 19.57 -5.65
CA ALA A 166 -10.19 19.09 -6.87
C ALA A 166 -10.37 17.56 -6.85
N MET A 167 -9.34 16.80 -6.46
CA MET A 167 -9.41 15.34 -6.34
C MET A 167 -10.55 14.90 -5.42
N ARG A 168 -10.76 15.58 -4.28
CA ARG A 168 -11.87 15.26 -3.35
C ARG A 168 -13.25 15.44 -3.96
N GLU A 169 -13.43 16.45 -4.81
CA GLU A 169 -14.69 16.65 -5.52
C GLU A 169 -14.91 15.55 -6.55
N GLU A 170 -13.84 15.15 -7.23
CA GLU A 170 -13.89 14.16 -8.30
C GLU A 170 -14.10 12.71 -7.83
N VAL A 171 -13.76 12.35 -6.58
CA VAL A 171 -13.96 10.98 -6.06
C VAL A 171 -15.34 10.74 -5.49
N GLN A 172 -16.21 11.73 -5.42
CA GLN A 172 -17.56 11.54 -4.87
C GLN A 172 -18.32 10.45 -5.61
N GLY A 173 -18.77 9.45 -4.87
CA GLY A 173 -19.48 8.27 -5.41
C GLY A 173 -18.58 7.22 -6.07
N SER A 174 -17.26 7.37 -6.03
CA SER A 174 -16.29 6.36 -6.48
C SER A 174 -15.78 5.52 -5.30
N PRO A 175 -15.14 4.36 -5.55
CA PRO A 175 -14.49 3.57 -4.51
C PRO A 175 -13.15 4.14 -4.04
N LEU A 176 -12.75 5.32 -4.52
CA LEU A 176 -11.51 5.99 -4.13
C LEU A 176 -11.74 7.00 -3.00
N GLU A 177 -10.76 7.11 -2.14
CA GLU A 177 -10.60 8.21 -1.18
C GLU A 177 -9.34 9.02 -1.53
N VAL A 178 -9.25 10.23 -0.96
CA VAL A 178 -8.09 11.09 -1.14
C VAL A 178 -7.39 11.32 0.19
N GLY A 179 -6.08 11.23 0.18
CA GLY A 179 -5.20 11.50 1.31
C GLY A 179 -4.10 12.50 0.98
N ILE A 180 -3.23 12.75 1.93
CA ILE A 180 -2.05 13.61 1.80
C ILE A 180 -0.78 12.85 2.15
N SER A 181 0.29 13.08 1.39
CA SER A 181 1.61 12.50 1.63
C SER A 181 2.68 13.59 1.75
N PRO A 182 2.96 14.12 2.94
CA PRO A 182 4.25 14.76 3.17
C PRO A 182 5.34 13.71 3.02
N HIS A 183 6.15 13.82 1.96
CA HIS A 183 7.00 12.72 1.48
C HIS A 183 7.84 12.05 2.58
N ALA A 184 8.79 12.78 3.16
CA ALA A 184 9.68 12.24 4.20
C ALA A 184 10.26 13.37 5.06
N VAL A 185 10.79 13.02 6.22
CA VAL A 185 11.35 13.97 7.19
C VAL A 185 12.58 14.74 6.68
N TYR A 186 13.29 14.21 5.69
CA TYR A 186 14.45 14.87 5.08
C TYR A 186 14.11 15.69 3.83
N SER A 187 12.86 15.74 3.40
CA SER A 187 12.43 16.39 2.15
C SER A 187 11.24 17.35 2.33
N VAL A 188 10.71 17.46 3.55
CA VAL A 188 9.61 18.36 3.89
C VAL A 188 10.00 19.22 5.08
N SER A 189 9.88 20.55 4.95
CA SER A 189 10.24 21.46 6.02
C SER A 189 9.24 21.43 7.20
N PRO A 190 9.63 21.83 8.42
CA PRO A 190 8.75 21.88 9.59
C PRO A 190 7.48 22.71 9.32
N ARG A 191 7.62 23.86 8.67
CA ARG A 191 6.49 24.72 8.31
C ARG A 191 5.54 24.06 7.32
N LEU A 192 6.10 23.36 6.31
CA LEU A 192 5.30 22.65 5.31
C LEU A 192 4.59 21.45 5.94
N PHE A 193 5.24 20.69 6.84
CA PHE A 193 4.59 19.66 7.63
C PHE A 193 3.40 20.22 8.42
N HIS A 194 3.58 21.36 9.08
CA HIS A 194 2.52 22.01 9.83
C HIS A 194 1.31 22.40 8.94
N LEU A 195 1.57 22.99 7.76
CA LEU A 195 0.52 23.33 6.79
C LEU A 195 -0.23 22.07 6.29
N CYS A 196 0.49 21.02 5.97
CA CYS A 196 -0.10 19.73 5.59
C CYS A 196 -0.95 19.15 6.73
N ARG A 197 -0.48 19.23 7.99
CA ARG A 197 -1.23 18.72 9.15
C ARG A 197 -2.52 19.52 9.38
N GLN A 198 -2.47 20.84 9.27
CA GLN A 198 -3.68 21.68 9.35
C GLN A 198 -4.70 21.31 8.26
N LEU A 199 -4.25 21.07 7.03
CA LEU A 199 -5.12 20.66 5.93
C LEU A 199 -5.70 19.27 6.19
N GLN A 200 -4.86 18.32 6.61
CA GLN A 200 -5.26 16.96 6.94
C GLN A 200 -6.36 16.94 8.01
N GLN A 201 -6.18 17.69 9.10
CA GLN A 201 -7.18 17.80 10.17
C GLN A 201 -8.48 18.46 9.70
N ARG A 202 -8.37 19.60 8.97
CA ARG A 202 -9.54 20.35 8.48
C ARG A 202 -10.41 19.52 7.53
N LEU A 203 -9.79 18.69 6.70
CA LEU A 203 -10.48 17.89 5.68
C LEU A 203 -10.69 16.44 6.08
N ASP A 204 -10.24 16.08 7.29
CA ASP A 204 -10.32 14.72 7.85
C ASP A 204 -9.66 13.66 6.97
N LEU A 205 -8.47 13.95 6.40
CA LEU A 205 -7.77 13.10 5.44
C LEU A 205 -6.98 12.00 6.13
N LYS A 206 -6.76 10.90 5.41
CA LYS A 206 -5.72 9.92 5.69
C LYS A 206 -4.36 10.48 5.24
N ALA A 207 -3.28 10.02 5.86
CA ALA A 207 -1.94 10.43 5.51
C ALA A 207 -0.98 9.26 5.36
N THR A 208 0.04 9.42 4.52
CA THR A 208 1.16 8.48 4.42
C THR A 208 2.49 9.23 4.40
N ILE A 209 3.50 8.70 5.06
CA ILE A 209 4.81 9.34 5.22
C ILE A 209 5.90 8.28 5.20
N HIS A 210 6.94 8.44 4.35
CA HIS A 210 8.14 7.62 4.42
C HIS A 210 8.91 7.97 5.69
N ALA A 211 9.19 7.00 6.53
CA ALA A 211 9.84 7.23 7.82
C ALA A 211 10.75 6.07 8.22
N ALA A 212 11.93 6.41 8.73
CA ALA A 212 12.92 5.45 9.21
C ALA A 212 13.28 4.38 8.17
N GLU A 213 13.34 4.77 6.90
CA GLU A 213 13.61 3.87 5.78
C GLU A 213 15.09 3.47 5.74
N SER A 214 16.01 4.43 5.90
CA SER A 214 17.44 4.20 5.74
C SER A 214 18.26 4.72 6.90
N CYS A 215 19.47 4.13 7.10
CA CYS A 215 20.45 4.65 8.05
C CYS A 215 20.87 6.10 7.72
N ALA A 216 20.86 6.48 6.44
CA ALA A 216 21.19 7.84 6.03
C ALA A 216 20.17 8.88 6.54
N GLU A 217 18.88 8.51 6.61
CA GLU A 217 17.84 9.34 7.20
C GLU A 217 18.06 9.54 8.70
N LEU A 218 18.36 8.45 9.43
CA LEU A 218 18.68 8.51 10.86
C LEU A 218 19.90 9.40 11.11
N GLU A 219 21.00 9.18 10.38
CA GLU A 219 22.22 9.96 10.53
C GLU A 219 21.97 11.46 10.31
N TYR A 220 21.17 11.79 9.27
CA TYR A 220 20.82 13.17 8.96
C TYR A 220 20.03 13.84 10.10
N LEU A 221 19.03 13.18 10.68
CA LEU A 221 18.24 13.75 11.78
C LEU A 221 19.01 13.78 13.11
N GLN A 222 19.84 12.79 13.36
CA GLN A 222 20.60 12.72 14.62
C GLN A 222 21.74 13.74 14.66
N SER A 223 22.46 13.93 13.55
CA SER A 223 23.70 14.71 13.54
C SER A 223 23.73 15.87 12.55
N GLY A 224 22.77 15.95 11.64
CA GLY A 224 22.81 16.90 10.52
C GLY A 224 23.86 16.57 9.47
N ALA A 225 24.48 15.38 9.53
CA ALA A 225 25.57 14.93 8.67
C ALA A 225 25.11 13.83 7.69
N GLY A 226 26.07 13.09 7.13
CA GLY A 226 25.82 11.95 6.27
C GLY A 226 25.58 12.29 4.80
N GLU A 227 25.25 11.25 4.02
CA GLU A 227 25.10 11.38 2.56
C GLU A 227 23.89 12.23 2.14
N ILE A 228 22.83 12.24 2.91
CA ILE A 228 21.69 13.15 2.64
C ILE A 228 22.19 14.59 2.66
N ARG A 229 22.91 15.00 3.70
CA ARG A 229 23.44 16.36 3.84
C ARG A 229 24.43 16.72 2.75
N THR A 230 25.37 15.81 2.46
CA THR A 230 26.55 16.13 1.64
C THR A 230 26.35 15.86 0.15
N ARG A 231 25.32 15.06 -0.22
CA ARG A 231 25.11 14.64 -1.61
C ARG A 231 23.69 14.90 -2.10
N LEU A 232 22.66 14.39 -1.39
CA LEU A 232 21.27 14.51 -1.85
C LEU A 232 20.79 15.95 -1.85
N LEU A 233 20.94 16.67 -0.72
CA LEU A 233 20.46 18.06 -0.63
C LEU A 233 21.15 19.00 -1.63
N PRO A 234 22.48 18.93 -1.87
CA PRO A 234 23.11 19.67 -2.95
C PRO A 234 22.58 19.31 -4.34
N ALA A 235 22.38 18.01 -4.63
CA ALA A 235 21.85 17.56 -5.91
C ALA A 235 20.42 18.07 -6.19
N THR A 236 19.65 18.34 -5.15
CA THR A 236 18.27 18.90 -5.25
C THR A 236 18.22 20.43 -5.12
N GLY A 237 19.36 21.11 -4.97
CA GLY A 237 19.42 22.56 -4.76
C GLY A 237 19.10 22.99 -3.32
N TRP A 238 19.10 22.06 -2.36
CA TRP A 238 18.82 22.33 -0.93
C TRP A 238 20.05 22.26 -0.04
N GLY A 239 21.26 22.30 -0.62
CA GLY A 239 22.52 22.18 0.11
C GLY A 239 22.74 23.22 1.22
N ASP A 240 22.17 24.40 1.12
CA ASP A 240 22.28 25.47 2.12
C ASP A 240 21.21 25.40 3.22
N ILE A 241 20.22 24.52 3.11
CA ILE A 241 19.14 24.41 4.08
C ILE A 241 19.62 23.59 5.29
N PRO A 242 19.54 24.12 6.53
CA PRO A 242 19.93 23.36 7.72
C PRO A 242 18.99 22.19 7.97
N PRO A 243 19.41 21.15 8.71
CA PRO A 243 18.53 20.06 9.13
C PRO A 243 17.39 20.61 10.00
N PRO A 244 16.17 20.00 9.90
CA PRO A 244 14.98 20.49 10.59
C PRO A 244 15.06 20.33 12.11
N VAL A 245 15.80 19.32 12.57
CA VAL A 245 16.01 18.97 13.97
C VAL A 245 17.34 18.23 14.10
N LEU A 246 17.91 18.20 15.30
CA LEU A 246 19.06 17.36 15.63
C LEU A 246 18.78 16.54 16.88
N GLY A 247 19.30 15.31 16.89
CA GLY A 247 19.19 14.39 18.04
C GLY A 247 17.87 13.64 18.14
N ALA A 248 17.03 13.66 17.10
CA ALA A 248 15.76 12.93 17.05
C ALA A 248 15.82 11.75 16.10
N THR A 249 14.97 10.75 16.34
CA THR A 249 14.62 9.75 15.32
C THR A 249 13.55 10.31 14.37
N PRO A 250 13.31 9.68 13.19
CA PRO A 250 12.18 10.06 12.34
C PRO A 250 10.83 9.97 13.06
N VAL A 251 10.65 8.97 13.91
CA VAL A 251 9.41 8.77 14.69
C VAL A 251 9.26 9.83 15.77
N ASP A 252 10.30 10.13 16.55
CA ASP A 252 10.29 11.23 17.53
C ASP A 252 9.93 12.57 16.88
N TYR A 253 10.53 12.83 15.71
CA TYR A 253 10.26 14.07 14.97
C TYR A 253 8.81 14.16 14.50
N LEU A 254 8.26 13.09 13.91
CA LEU A 254 6.86 13.04 13.48
C LEU A 254 5.89 13.11 14.65
N GLN A 255 6.22 12.52 15.79
CA GLN A 255 5.45 12.65 17.02
C GLN A 255 5.45 14.10 17.52
N GLY A 256 6.59 14.75 17.55
CA GLY A 256 6.70 16.17 17.92
C GLY A 256 5.90 17.12 17.00
N LEU A 257 5.67 16.71 15.76
CA LEU A 257 4.81 17.40 14.79
C LEU A 257 3.35 16.93 14.81
N GLU A 258 2.98 16.05 15.74
CA GLU A 258 1.63 15.48 15.93
C GLU A 258 1.10 14.69 14.72
N TRP A 259 1.98 14.08 13.92
CA TRP A 259 1.58 13.31 12.73
C TRP A 259 1.13 11.89 13.02
N LEU A 260 1.53 11.32 14.16
CA LEU A 260 1.26 9.94 14.49
C LEU A 260 -0.13 9.80 15.12
N ASP A 261 -1.06 9.26 14.35
CA ASP A 261 -2.43 8.94 14.75
C ASP A 261 -2.99 7.78 13.92
N PRO A 262 -4.21 7.26 14.18
CA PRO A 262 -4.80 6.14 13.44
C PRO A 262 -5.04 6.39 11.94
N LYS A 263 -4.88 7.63 11.44
CA LYS A 263 -4.98 7.99 10.02
C LYS A 263 -3.64 8.09 9.33
N CYS A 264 -2.54 7.86 10.06
CA CYS A 264 -1.18 7.90 9.55
C CYS A 264 -0.67 6.50 9.20
N LEU A 265 -0.21 6.33 7.96
CA LEU A 265 0.50 5.16 7.48
C LEU A 265 1.99 5.50 7.34
N LEU A 266 2.84 4.91 8.18
CA LEU A 266 4.29 5.01 8.05
C LEU A 266 4.79 4.00 7.03
N VAL A 267 5.53 4.47 6.02
CA VAL A 267 6.09 3.59 4.99
C VAL A 267 7.50 3.16 5.37
N HIS A 268 7.82 1.90 5.12
CA HIS A 268 9.06 1.18 5.40
C HIS A 268 9.29 0.90 6.88
N ALA A 269 9.45 1.90 7.74
CA ALA A 269 9.66 1.77 9.18
C ALA A 269 10.71 0.68 9.54
N VAL A 270 11.89 0.75 8.88
CA VAL A 270 12.97 -0.25 8.98
C VAL A 270 13.82 -0.02 10.21
N HIS A 271 14.24 1.23 10.44
CA HIS A 271 15.22 1.60 11.46
C HIS A 271 14.55 2.25 12.67
N LEU A 272 13.90 1.44 13.50
CA LEU A 272 13.19 1.88 14.69
C LEU A 272 13.93 1.44 15.95
N THR A 273 14.01 2.32 16.94
CA THR A 273 14.39 1.98 18.32
C THR A 273 13.22 1.35 19.07
N GLU A 274 13.47 0.76 20.24
CA GLU A 274 12.39 0.25 21.12
C GLU A 274 11.41 1.37 21.52
N ALA A 275 11.92 2.60 21.75
CA ALA A 275 11.10 3.76 22.06
C ALA A 275 10.22 4.15 20.87
N ASP A 276 10.76 4.14 19.63
CA ASP A 276 9.99 4.40 18.42
C ASP A 276 8.84 3.39 18.24
N LEU A 277 9.14 2.11 18.48
CA LEU A 277 8.13 1.04 18.41
C LEU A 277 6.99 1.25 19.39
N ASP A 278 7.30 1.69 20.62
CA ASP A 278 6.29 1.99 21.64
C ASP A 278 5.46 3.22 21.26
N ILE A 279 6.08 4.26 20.68
CA ILE A 279 5.42 5.45 20.16
C ILE A 279 4.44 5.08 19.03
N VAL A 280 4.89 4.33 18.03
CA VAL A 280 4.05 3.88 16.91
C VAL A 280 2.86 3.07 17.42
N ALA A 281 3.08 2.12 18.33
CA ALA A 281 2.01 1.31 18.91
C ALA A 281 0.97 2.14 19.68
N GLN A 282 1.42 3.11 20.48
CA GLN A 282 0.53 3.97 21.28
C GLN A 282 -0.25 4.97 20.43
N SER A 283 0.30 5.41 19.31
CA SER A 283 -0.33 6.36 18.42
C SER A 283 -1.49 5.77 17.61
N GLY A 284 -1.51 4.45 17.42
CA GLY A 284 -2.44 3.76 16.54
C GLY A 284 -2.10 3.89 15.06
N ALA A 285 -0.96 4.49 14.71
CA ALA A 285 -0.47 4.56 13.33
C ALA A 285 -0.21 3.14 12.77
N ALA A 286 -0.42 2.98 11.47
CA ALA A 286 -0.16 1.74 10.77
C ALA A 286 1.19 1.78 10.03
N VAL A 287 1.66 0.61 9.57
CA VAL A 287 2.92 0.47 8.82
C VAL A 287 2.67 -0.20 7.47
N ALA A 288 3.23 0.39 6.42
CA ALA A 288 3.38 -0.23 5.10
C ALA A 288 4.73 -0.93 5.03
N HIS A 289 4.71 -2.26 5.01
CA HIS A 289 5.92 -3.06 4.86
C HIS A 289 6.16 -3.39 3.39
N CYS A 290 7.29 -2.92 2.84
CA CYS A 290 7.68 -3.10 1.44
C CYS A 290 8.97 -3.97 1.35
N PRO A 291 8.87 -5.28 1.61
CA PRO A 291 10.05 -6.11 1.86
C PRO A 291 11.00 -6.21 0.65
N ARG A 292 10.49 -6.29 -0.58
CA ARG A 292 11.32 -6.38 -1.79
C ARG A 292 12.01 -5.06 -2.10
N SER A 293 11.28 -3.93 -1.97
CA SER A 293 11.87 -2.60 -2.12
C SER A 293 12.97 -2.37 -1.09
N ASN A 294 12.73 -2.68 0.20
CA ASN A 294 13.73 -2.57 1.25
C ASN A 294 15.00 -3.37 0.93
N ALA A 295 14.83 -4.60 0.40
CA ALA A 295 15.95 -5.45 0.00
C ALA A 295 16.67 -4.91 -1.25
N TYR A 296 15.92 -4.42 -2.24
CA TYR A 296 16.47 -3.83 -3.47
C TYR A 296 17.35 -2.60 -3.15
N LEU A 297 16.88 -1.76 -2.25
CA LEU A 297 17.58 -0.55 -1.80
C LEU A 297 18.70 -0.84 -0.78
N GLY A 298 18.78 -2.07 -0.26
CA GLY A 298 19.76 -2.46 0.75
C GLY A 298 19.59 -1.74 2.09
N VAL A 299 18.39 -1.25 2.39
CA VAL A 299 18.11 -0.45 3.60
C VAL A 299 17.88 -1.31 4.85
N GLY A 300 17.68 -2.61 4.71
CA GLY A 300 17.53 -3.51 5.85
C GLY A 300 16.15 -4.19 5.93
N ARG A 301 15.77 -4.65 7.12
CA ARG A 301 14.53 -5.39 7.36
C ARG A 301 13.71 -4.69 8.44
N ALA A 302 12.44 -4.43 8.17
CA ALA A 302 11.52 -3.92 9.18
C ALA A 302 11.33 -4.90 10.35
N PRO A 303 11.16 -4.42 11.58
CA PRO A 303 11.07 -5.24 12.79
C PRO A 303 9.67 -5.87 12.96
N LEU A 304 9.21 -6.69 11.99
CA LEU A 304 7.86 -7.26 11.95
C LEU A 304 7.46 -7.99 13.24
N LYS A 305 8.42 -8.68 13.88
CA LYS A 305 8.15 -9.34 15.16
C LYS A 305 7.74 -8.33 16.24
N ALA A 306 8.45 -7.20 16.30
CA ALA A 306 8.16 -6.16 17.28
C ALA A 306 6.82 -5.46 16.99
N PHE A 307 6.45 -5.27 15.72
CA PHE A 307 5.12 -4.77 15.34
C PHE A 307 4.01 -5.73 15.78
N ARG A 308 4.17 -7.03 15.48
CA ARG A 308 3.21 -8.05 15.90
C ARG A 308 3.04 -8.10 17.41
N ASP A 309 4.16 -8.14 18.16
CA ASP A 309 4.14 -8.24 19.62
C ASP A 309 3.46 -7.01 20.28
N ARG A 310 3.45 -5.85 19.59
CA ARG A 310 2.79 -4.60 20.01
C ARG A 310 1.44 -4.35 19.34
N GLN A 311 0.97 -5.27 18.51
CA GLN A 311 -0.29 -5.17 17.78
C GLN A 311 -0.38 -3.93 16.85
N VAL A 312 0.76 -3.47 16.31
CA VAL A 312 0.79 -2.41 15.29
C VAL A 312 0.16 -2.96 14.00
N PRO A 313 -0.82 -2.27 13.40
CA PRO A 313 -1.37 -2.69 12.12
C PRO A 313 -0.32 -2.64 11.02
N VAL A 314 -0.14 -3.74 10.28
CA VAL A 314 0.81 -3.81 9.17
C VAL A 314 0.12 -4.34 7.92
N GLY A 315 0.31 -3.64 6.81
CA GLY A 315 -0.06 -4.11 5.47
C GLY A 315 1.18 -4.27 4.58
N LEU A 316 1.06 -5.06 3.51
CA LEU A 316 2.11 -5.18 2.50
C LEU A 316 1.95 -4.13 1.40
N GLY A 317 3.05 -3.52 0.99
CA GLY A 317 3.14 -2.61 -0.14
C GLY A 317 4.24 -3.05 -1.12
N THR A 318 4.06 -2.78 -2.39
CA THR A 318 5.07 -3.08 -3.42
C THR A 318 6.07 -1.96 -3.62
N ASP A 319 5.73 -0.75 -3.16
CA ASP A 319 6.43 0.45 -3.55
C ASP A 319 6.41 0.64 -5.09
N SER A 320 7.43 1.22 -5.70
CA SER A 320 7.50 1.46 -7.13
C SER A 320 8.27 0.39 -7.89
N LEU A 321 8.02 0.26 -9.20
CA LEU A 321 8.87 -0.56 -10.09
C LEU A 321 10.30 0.00 -10.24
N ALA A 322 10.59 1.22 -9.77
CA ALA A 322 11.95 1.73 -9.68
C ALA A 322 12.79 1.03 -8.60
N SER A 323 12.15 0.50 -7.55
CA SER A 323 12.77 -0.26 -6.44
C SER A 323 12.23 -1.70 -6.33
N ASN A 324 11.44 -2.15 -7.31
CA ASN A 324 10.85 -3.48 -7.33
C ASN A 324 10.79 -4.02 -8.76
N GLN A 325 10.50 -5.31 -8.92
CA GLN A 325 10.40 -5.99 -10.21
C GLN A 325 8.96 -6.32 -10.60
N SER A 326 7.99 -6.14 -9.70
CA SER A 326 6.60 -6.52 -9.86
C SER A 326 5.72 -5.75 -8.88
N LEU A 327 4.48 -5.46 -9.29
CA LEU A 327 3.43 -4.89 -8.43
C LEU A 327 2.54 -5.99 -7.80
N SER A 328 2.90 -7.25 -7.98
CA SER A 328 2.17 -8.39 -7.42
C SER A 328 2.44 -8.57 -5.93
N LEU A 329 1.41 -8.50 -5.10
CA LEU A 329 1.53 -8.82 -3.67
C LEU A 329 1.86 -10.29 -3.39
N TRP A 330 1.63 -11.21 -4.33
CA TRP A 330 2.07 -12.59 -4.18
C TRP A 330 3.59 -12.70 -4.08
N ASP A 331 4.31 -11.86 -4.81
CA ASP A 331 5.76 -11.79 -4.75
C ASP A 331 6.25 -11.19 -3.42
N GLU A 332 5.54 -10.17 -2.91
CA GLU A 332 5.82 -9.59 -1.59
C GLU A 332 5.59 -10.61 -0.46
N ILE A 333 4.46 -11.35 -0.50
CA ILE A 333 4.13 -12.40 0.46
C ILE A 333 5.24 -13.46 0.49
N ARG A 334 5.65 -13.99 -0.67
CA ARG A 334 6.72 -15.02 -0.75
C ARG A 334 8.05 -14.50 -0.23
N PHE A 335 8.43 -13.30 -0.65
CA PHE A 335 9.69 -12.70 -0.22
C PHE A 335 9.70 -12.39 1.27
N ALA A 336 8.61 -11.84 1.80
CA ALA A 336 8.46 -11.59 3.24
C ALA A 336 8.52 -12.89 4.05
N HIS A 337 7.83 -13.95 3.60
CA HIS A 337 7.89 -15.28 4.25
C HIS A 337 9.32 -15.83 4.28
N GLN A 338 10.07 -15.70 3.19
CA GLN A 338 11.47 -16.16 3.13
C GLN A 338 12.38 -15.35 4.06
N THR A 339 12.23 -14.03 4.06
CA THR A 339 13.09 -13.12 4.84
C THR A 339 12.78 -13.10 6.34
N HIS A 340 11.53 -13.43 6.71
CA HIS A 340 11.05 -13.52 8.09
C HIS A 340 10.62 -14.96 8.44
N SER A 341 11.42 -15.93 8.01
CA SER A 341 11.11 -17.37 8.15
C SER A 341 10.65 -17.74 9.55
N GLY A 342 9.52 -18.46 9.64
CA GLY A 342 8.94 -18.94 10.90
C GLY A 342 8.25 -17.87 11.77
N LEU A 343 8.17 -16.62 11.31
CA LEU A 343 7.53 -15.56 12.07
C LEU A 343 6.00 -15.64 12.00
N LEU A 344 5.46 -15.84 10.82
CA LEU A 344 4.03 -15.91 10.52
C LEU A 344 3.69 -17.20 9.78
N SER A 345 2.50 -17.73 10.04
CA SER A 345 1.90 -18.80 9.25
C SER A 345 1.49 -18.33 7.86
N PRO A 346 1.27 -19.22 6.87
CA PRO A 346 0.74 -18.86 5.56
C PRO A 346 -0.58 -18.08 5.62
N ALA A 347 -1.47 -18.43 6.54
CA ALA A 347 -2.74 -17.71 6.74
C ALA A 347 -2.51 -16.27 7.23
N GLU A 348 -1.55 -16.04 8.13
CA GLU A 348 -1.21 -14.70 8.60
C GLU A 348 -0.57 -13.85 7.50
N TRP A 349 0.25 -14.43 6.62
CA TRP A 349 0.80 -13.71 5.46
C TRP A 349 -0.28 -13.28 4.47
N VAL A 350 -1.22 -14.17 4.13
CA VAL A 350 -2.40 -13.82 3.31
C VAL A 350 -3.26 -12.78 4.03
N GLY A 351 -3.43 -12.93 5.35
CA GLY A 351 -4.13 -11.97 6.19
C GLY A 351 -3.49 -10.57 6.15
N MET A 352 -2.15 -10.47 6.14
CA MET A 352 -1.43 -9.19 6.03
C MET A 352 -1.65 -8.50 4.68
N ALA A 353 -1.79 -9.27 3.59
CA ALA A 353 -2.07 -8.76 2.25
C ALA A 353 -3.57 -8.48 1.98
N THR A 354 -4.45 -8.79 2.92
CA THR A 354 -5.91 -8.60 2.81
C THR A 354 -6.45 -7.79 3.99
N ALA A 355 -6.83 -8.43 5.09
CA ALA A 355 -7.38 -7.78 6.28
C ALA A 355 -6.40 -6.78 6.93
N GLY A 356 -5.11 -7.13 7.02
CA GLY A 356 -4.07 -6.25 7.55
C GLY A 356 -3.87 -5.01 6.67
N GLY A 357 -3.84 -5.18 5.35
CA GLY A 357 -3.78 -4.07 4.40
C GLY A 357 -5.00 -3.17 4.49
N ALA A 358 -6.20 -3.74 4.58
CA ALA A 358 -7.44 -2.98 4.75
C ALA A 358 -7.43 -2.18 6.06
N GLN A 359 -6.98 -2.78 7.16
CA GLN A 359 -6.84 -2.11 8.44
C GLN A 359 -5.81 -0.97 8.36
N ALA A 360 -4.65 -1.21 7.74
CA ALA A 360 -3.59 -0.22 7.61
C ALA A 360 -4.02 1.01 6.78
N LEU A 361 -4.89 0.82 5.77
CA LEU A 361 -5.50 1.91 5.01
C LEU A 361 -6.74 2.52 5.68
N GLY A 362 -7.15 2.04 6.87
CA GLY A 362 -8.36 2.49 7.56
C GLY A 362 -9.65 2.13 6.80
N LEU A 363 -9.64 1.02 6.06
CA LEU A 363 -10.77 0.47 5.28
C LEU A 363 -11.25 -0.89 5.80
N GLY A 364 -10.78 -1.31 6.98
CA GLY A 364 -11.05 -2.63 7.55
C GLY A 364 -12.53 -2.92 7.84
N ASN A 365 -13.35 -1.87 8.01
CA ASN A 365 -14.80 -2.03 8.14
C ASN A 365 -15.48 -2.39 6.82
N ASP A 366 -14.88 -2.01 5.69
CA ASP A 366 -15.48 -2.12 4.37
C ASP A 366 -14.98 -3.33 3.58
N ILE A 367 -13.69 -3.66 3.70
CA ILE A 367 -13.01 -4.70 2.91
C ILE A 367 -12.03 -5.55 3.74
N GLY A 368 -11.29 -6.43 3.08
CA GLY A 368 -10.17 -7.21 3.64
C GLY A 368 -10.56 -8.56 4.24
N THR A 369 -11.85 -8.80 4.49
CA THR A 369 -12.41 -10.10 4.88
C THR A 369 -13.72 -10.37 4.12
N LEU A 370 -14.09 -11.63 3.94
CA LEU A 370 -15.38 -11.98 3.34
C LEU A 370 -16.43 -12.15 4.45
N GLU A 371 -17.20 -11.10 4.67
CA GLU A 371 -18.25 -11.05 5.70
C GLU A 371 -19.52 -10.36 5.16
N PRO A 372 -20.71 -10.80 5.62
CA PRO A 372 -21.95 -10.09 5.29
C PRO A 372 -21.87 -8.60 5.67
N GLY A 373 -22.29 -7.75 4.75
CA GLY A 373 -22.29 -6.28 4.90
C GLY A 373 -21.05 -5.58 4.36
N LYS A 374 -19.92 -6.29 4.16
CA LYS A 374 -18.73 -5.72 3.53
C LYS A 374 -18.89 -5.63 2.01
N GLN A 375 -18.05 -4.82 1.39
CA GLN A 375 -17.95 -4.69 -0.06
C GLN A 375 -17.49 -6.01 -0.68
N ALA A 376 -18.02 -6.32 -1.84
CA ALA A 376 -17.65 -7.50 -2.60
C ALA A 376 -16.37 -7.28 -3.39
N ASP A 377 -15.26 -7.08 -2.65
CA ASP A 377 -13.91 -7.04 -3.17
C ASP A 377 -13.28 -8.44 -3.02
N VAL A 378 -13.16 -9.17 -4.14
CA VAL A 378 -12.91 -10.61 -4.15
C VAL A 378 -11.86 -10.96 -5.21
N THR A 379 -11.00 -11.90 -4.89
CA THR A 379 -10.08 -12.52 -5.84
C THR A 379 -10.28 -14.02 -5.85
N ALA A 380 -10.19 -14.63 -7.05
CA ALA A 380 -10.15 -16.07 -7.22
C ALA A 380 -8.82 -16.50 -7.84
N VAL A 381 -8.21 -17.54 -7.26
CA VAL A 381 -6.93 -18.11 -7.72
C VAL A 381 -7.16 -19.57 -8.09
N ALA A 382 -6.67 -20.01 -9.25
CA ALA A 382 -6.72 -21.41 -9.70
C ALA A 382 -5.99 -22.32 -8.70
N LEU A 383 -6.54 -23.50 -8.47
CA LEU A 383 -6.02 -24.51 -7.55
C LEU A 383 -5.73 -25.80 -8.31
N ASP A 384 -4.45 -26.10 -8.55
CA ASP A 384 -4.06 -27.30 -9.31
C ASP A 384 -4.01 -28.57 -8.44
N ASP A 385 -3.99 -28.41 -7.10
CA ASP A 385 -4.01 -29.52 -6.13
C ASP A 385 -5.14 -29.30 -5.10
N PRO A 386 -6.34 -29.85 -5.35
CA PRO A 386 -7.48 -29.70 -4.43
C PRO A 386 -7.30 -30.36 -3.05
N GLY A 387 -6.24 -31.16 -2.88
CA GLY A 387 -5.89 -31.78 -1.60
C GLY A 387 -4.94 -30.95 -0.72
N ALA A 388 -4.34 -29.90 -1.29
CA ALA A 388 -3.41 -29.03 -0.56
C ALA A 388 -4.12 -28.16 0.49
N ASP A 389 -3.39 -27.76 1.54
CA ASP A 389 -3.83 -26.67 2.39
C ASP A 389 -3.89 -25.38 1.55
N PRO A 390 -5.03 -24.69 1.50
CA PRO A 390 -5.22 -23.56 0.59
C PRO A 390 -4.30 -22.37 0.90
N TYR A 391 -3.93 -22.13 2.15
CA TYR A 391 -3.01 -21.04 2.48
C TYR A 391 -1.57 -21.36 2.12
N GLU A 392 -1.14 -22.63 2.36
CA GLU A 392 0.18 -23.11 1.91
C GLU A 392 0.29 -23.06 0.37
N TYR A 393 -0.78 -23.44 -0.32
CA TYR A 393 -0.84 -23.37 -1.78
C TYR A 393 -0.69 -21.92 -2.27
N LEU A 394 -1.48 -20.99 -1.73
CA LEU A 394 -1.40 -19.57 -2.10
C LEU A 394 0.01 -19.01 -1.87
N LEU A 395 0.62 -19.32 -0.73
CA LEU A 395 1.96 -18.85 -0.41
C LEU A 395 3.02 -19.31 -1.44
N ARG A 396 2.91 -20.54 -1.92
CA ARG A 396 3.92 -21.12 -2.82
C ARG A 396 3.64 -20.89 -4.29
N GLU A 397 2.38 -20.99 -4.69
CA GLU A 397 2.00 -21.16 -6.09
C GLU A 397 1.21 -19.98 -6.67
N ALA A 398 0.58 -19.11 -5.82
CA ALA A 398 -0.22 -18.01 -6.34
C ALA A 398 0.66 -16.96 -7.06
N GLY A 399 0.16 -16.48 -8.18
CA GLY A 399 0.78 -15.44 -9.01
C GLY A 399 -0.24 -14.90 -10.01
N PRO A 400 0.10 -13.85 -10.77
CA PRO A 400 -0.82 -13.25 -11.74
C PRO A 400 -1.35 -14.27 -12.76
N GLU A 401 -0.53 -15.26 -13.12
CA GLU A 401 -0.88 -16.33 -14.07
C GLU A 401 -1.91 -17.31 -13.53
N LYS A 402 -2.15 -17.32 -12.21
CA LYS A 402 -3.15 -18.18 -11.55
C LYS A 402 -4.39 -17.42 -11.12
N VAL A 403 -4.41 -16.10 -11.19
CA VAL A 403 -5.63 -15.32 -10.91
C VAL A 403 -6.67 -15.58 -12.00
N LEU A 404 -7.85 -16.02 -11.59
CA LEU A 404 -9.00 -16.29 -12.46
C LEU A 404 -9.98 -15.11 -12.50
N LEU A 405 -10.12 -14.40 -11.38
CA LEU A 405 -11.13 -13.38 -11.23
C LEU A 405 -10.65 -12.29 -10.25
N THR A 406 -10.89 -11.03 -10.59
CA THR A 406 -10.76 -9.88 -9.68
C THR A 406 -12.03 -9.06 -9.73
N VAL A 407 -12.66 -8.89 -8.56
CA VAL A 407 -13.96 -8.19 -8.39
C VAL A 407 -13.78 -7.06 -7.39
N VAL A 408 -14.27 -5.87 -7.71
CA VAL A 408 -14.31 -4.71 -6.81
C VAL A 408 -15.72 -4.19 -6.69
N GLY A 409 -16.27 -4.16 -5.48
CA GLY A 409 -17.63 -3.73 -5.26
C GLY A 409 -18.65 -4.50 -6.11
N GLY A 410 -18.45 -5.80 -6.30
CA GLY A 410 -19.31 -6.66 -7.12
C GLY A 410 -19.11 -6.52 -8.64
N GLN A 411 -18.27 -5.61 -9.10
CA GLN A 411 -17.94 -5.44 -10.52
C GLN A 411 -16.68 -6.25 -10.87
N THR A 412 -16.79 -7.10 -11.89
CA THR A 412 -15.63 -7.83 -12.43
C THR A 412 -14.71 -6.87 -13.19
N LEU A 413 -13.45 -6.74 -12.73
CA LEU A 413 -12.41 -5.97 -13.39
C LEU A 413 -11.51 -6.86 -14.25
N TYR A 414 -11.31 -8.12 -13.84
CA TYR A 414 -10.53 -9.10 -14.60
C TYR A 414 -11.17 -10.47 -14.50
N GLU A 415 -11.16 -11.19 -15.61
CA GLU A 415 -11.59 -12.58 -15.74
C GLU A 415 -10.72 -13.27 -16.80
N ARG A 416 -10.24 -14.48 -16.46
CA ARG A 416 -9.42 -15.34 -17.33
C ARG A 416 -10.22 -16.48 -17.93
#